data_c0d4b5e1b2074dd3cd027fa3f17e7fe0
#
_entry.id   c0d4b5e1b2074dd3cd027fa3f17e7fe0
#
_cell.length_a   1.000
_cell.length_b   1.000
_cell.length_c   1.000
_cell.angle_alpha   90.00
_cell.angle_beta   90.00
_cell.angle_gamma   90.00
#
_symmetry.space_group_name_H-M   'P 1'
#
loop_
_entity.id
_entity.type
_entity.pdbx_description
1 polymer ?
#
loop_
_entity_poly.entity_id
_entity_poly.type
_entity_poly.pdbx_seq_one_letter_code
_entity_poly.pdbx_strand_id
1 'polypeptide(L)'
;MPTESQNPVHAQVLEGVKIIDLTGPSGFYCTKLLADLGADVIRIETGSTAELETFAPFYQGNKDIDSSLYRWHFHTNKRSVELDLASQQGKDTFLHLLEVADVLITTEPQNIANQTGIKKAEIRTRYPQLIHTVIRAFSSKSAYSEYKATDIVALAMSGLMAITGFPEDPPNQMGGEQAYHMVSMQGATGTLVALLDRDLTGKGKDIEVSMQECTSMATLQTANLNYYIWQNLNRQRTGLNHPFSVPAADETLPTYPKTLYKCLDGWVSYAAHLAPPGAWERFLQWLEDHDSQQDLRDPKYLDPEIRQKNQNHINEVMAEHCSKLKAQELYHSAQSYKLLCVPVQNAADLIADKQLEERNFFKTLKHDNCSEDFIYPGAPYKLSETPWDIKNNAPKIGQHTKEVLDEWLNPANAKVSYE
;
A
#
# COMPACT_ATOMS: atom_id res chain seq x y z
N MET A 1 33.01 -15.72 -33.67
CA MET A 1 32.21 -16.03 -32.46
C MET A 1 32.26 -14.81 -31.57
N PRO A 2 31.17 -14.12 -31.32
CA PRO A 2 31.17 -13.04 -30.34
C PRO A 2 31.17 -13.69 -28.95
N THR A 3 32.08 -13.28 -28.12
CA THR A 3 32.20 -13.62 -26.71
C THR A 3 30.91 -13.25 -26.01
N GLU A 4 30.31 -14.19 -25.28
CA GLU A 4 29.23 -13.94 -24.34
C GLU A 4 29.66 -12.81 -23.39
N SER A 5 29.04 -11.66 -23.55
CA SER A 5 29.15 -10.59 -22.55
C SER A 5 28.51 -11.14 -21.29
N GLN A 6 29.31 -11.40 -20.25
CA GLN A 6 28.79 -11.56 -18.90
C GLN A 6 28.00 -10.33 -18.60
N ASN A 7 26.66 -10.45 -18.57
CA ASN A 7 25.80 -9.39 -18.07
C ASN A 7 26.29 -9.05 -16.66
N PRO A 8 26.60 -7.79 -16.36
CA PRO A 8 26.96 -7.40 -15.02
C PRO A 8 25.79 -7.79 -14.09
N VAL A 9 26.12 -8.40 -12.97
CA VAL A 9 25.15 -8.63 -11.89
C VAL A 9 24.65 -7.24 -11.53
N HIS A 10 23.41 -6.91 -11.91
CA HIS A 10 22.83 -5.59 -11.64
C HIS A 10 22.73 -5.43 -10.12
N ALA A 11 23.48 -4.47 -9.57
CA ALA A 11 23.36 -4.05 -8.20
C ALA A 11 21.94 -3.54 -7.93
N GLN A 12 21.37 -3.84 -6.77
CA GLN A 12 20.08 -3.26 -6.38
C GLN A 12 20.28 -1.83 -5.89
N VAL A 13 19.24 -0.97 -6.01
CA VAL A 13 19.36 0.48 -5.76
C VAL A 13 19.78 0.83 -4.32
N LEU A 14 19.45 -0.02 -3.34
CA LEU A 14 19.83 0.15 -1.93
C LEU A 14 20.91 -0.86 -1.47
N GLU A 15 21.64 -1.46 -2.40
CA GLU A 15 22.75 -2.35 -2.04
C GLU A 15 23.76 -1.63 -1.15
N GLY A 16 24.17 -2.28 -0.04
CA GLY A 16 25.07 -1.72 0.96
C GLY A 16 24.40 -0.86 2.03
N VAL A 17 23.13 -0.50 1.91
CA VAL A 17 22.39 0.20 2.95
C VAL A 17 21.96 -0.78 4.04
N LYS A 18 22.39 -0.55 5.29
CA LYS A 18 22.10 -1.37 6.46
C LYS A 18 20.92 -0.80 7.26
N ILE A 19 19.85 -1.56 7.40
CA ILE A 19 18.62 -1.13 8.07
C ILE A 19 18.29 -2.06 9.24
N ILE A 20 18.04 -1.47 10.40
CA ILE A 20 17.48 -2.18 11.55
C ILE A 20 15.96 -1.98 11.56
N ASP A 21 15.24 -3.09 11.48
CA ASP A 21 13.78 -3.17 11.57
C ASP A 21 13.38 -3.55 13.01
N LEU A 22 12.81 -2.61 13.74
CA LEU A 22 12.17 -2.82 15.03
C LEU A 22 10.72 -2.33 14.97
N THR A 23 9.98 -2.79 13.95
CA THR A 23 8.62 -2.35 13.69
C THR A 23 7.59 -3.39 14.10
N GLY A 24 6.37 -2.93 14.35
CA GLY A 24 5.15 -3.73 14.40
C GLY A 24 4.39 -3.65 13.05
N PRO A 25 3.13 -4.15 12.99
CA PRO A 25 2.36 -4.30 11.77
C PRO A 25 2.26 -3.01 10.92
N SER A 26 2.13 -1.86 11.53
CA SER A 26 2.06 -0.57 10.81
C SER A 26 3.36 -0.18 10.07
N GLY A 27 4.48 -0.85 10.36
CA GLY A 27 5.78 -0.59 9.73
C GLY A 27 6.35 -1.74 8.90
N PHE A 28 5.74 -2.93 8.96
CA PHE A 28 6.25 -4.11 8.25
C PHE A 28 6.41 -3.89 6.75
N TYR A 29 5.45 -3.22 6.13
CA TYR A 29 5.49 -2.94 4.70
C TYR A 29 6.55 -1.88 4.35
N CYS A 30 6.84 -0.93 5.24
CA CYS A 30 7.91 0.05 5.06
C CYS A 30 9.27 -0.64 4.90
N THR A 31 9.61 -1.52 5.84
CA THR A 31 10.89 -2.23 5.84
C THR A 31 10.97 -3.31 4.76
N LYS A 32 9.81 -3.92 4.37
CA LYS A 32 9.72 -4.79 3.20
C LYS A 32 10.09 -4.05 1.91
N LEU A 33 9.51 -2.88 1.65
CA LEU A 33 9.80 -2.11 0.44
C LEU A 33 11.28 -1.79 0.30
N LEU A 34 11.95 -1.45 1.40
CA LEU A 34 13.38 -1.15 1.41
C LEU A 34 14.23 -2.42 1.21
N ALA A 35 13.82 -3.56 1.79
CA ALA A 35 14.47 -4.85 1.57
C ALA A 35 14.35 -5.31 0.11
N ASP A 36 13.17 -5.16 -0.49
CA ASP A 36 12.93 -5.54 -1.88
C ASP A 36 13.67 -4.62 -2.88
N LEU A 37 14.07 -3.42 -2.46
CA LEU A 37 14.96 -2.52 -3.19
C LEU A 37 16.45 -2.83 -2.98
N GLY A 38 16.78 -3.83 -2.16
CA GLY A 38 18.14 -4.36 -1.98
C GLY A 38 18.85 -3.89 -0.71
N ALA A 39 18.19 -3.18 0.19
CA ALA A 39 18.78 -2.88 1.49
C ALA A 39 18.97 -4.18 2.31
N ASP A 40 20.07 -4.23 3.07
CA ASP A 40 20.31 -5.28 4.07
C ASP A 40 19.47 -4.99 5.33
N VAL A 41 18.26 -5.54 5.38
CA VAL A 41 17.31 -5.29 6.46
C VAL A 41 17.38 -6.41 7.47
N ILE A 42 17.86 -6.10 8.68
CA ILE A 42 17.79 -7.03 9.81
C ILE A 42 16.58 -6.70 10.69
N ARG A 43 15.73 -7.71 10.88
CA ARG A 43 14.62 -7.62 11.82
C ARG A 43 15.06 -8.10 13.18
N ILE A 44 14.94 -7.23 14.19
CA ILE A 44 15.19 -7.62 15.58
C ILE A 44 13.93 -8.29 16.12
N GLU A 45 14.07 -9.58 16.44
CA GLU A 45 13.02 -10.37 17.06
C GLU A 45 13.26 -10.40 18.58
N THR A 46 12.27 -9.91 19.31
CA THR A 46 12.22 -10.03 20.78
C THR A 46 11.11 -10.97 21.15
N GLY A 47 11.12 -11.56 22.33
CA GLY A 47 10.05 -12.47 22.77
C GLY A 47 8.65 -11.85 22.68
N SER A 48 8.52 -10.52 22.76
CA SER A 48 7.26 -9.80 22.62
C SER A 48 6.85 -9.54 21.17
N THR A 49 7.78 -9.54 20.21
CA THR A 49 7.46 -9.32 18.79
C THR A 49 6.89 -10.56 18.13
N ALA A 50 7.29 -11.76 18.58
CA ALA A 50 6.79 -13.03 18.07
C ALA A 50 5.27 -13.18 18.24
N GLU A 51 4.69 -12.65 19.32
CA GLU A 51 3.24 -12.68 19.56
C GLU A 51 2.46 -11.80 18.57
N LEU A 52 3.06 -10.72 18.09
CA LEU A 52 2.43 -9.78 17.14
C LEU A 52 2.36 -10.34 15.71
N GLU A 53 3.07 -11.41 15.42
CA GLU A 53 3.20 -11.96 14.07
C GLU A 53 2.39 -13.22 13.83
N THR A 54 1.64 -13.68 14.83
CA THR A 54 0.73 -14.83 14.71
C THR A 54 -0.59 -14.48 14.03
N PHE A 55 -0.54 -13.65 12.97
CA PHE A 55 -1.73 -13.27 12.22
C PHE A 55 -2.10 -14.32 11.16
N ALA A 56 -3.40 -14.64 11.10
CA ALA A 56 -3.99 -15.41 10.03
C ALA A 56 -3.93 -14.65 8.69
N PRO A 57 -3.99 -15.34 7.55
CA PRO A 57 -4.19 -16.79 7.43
C PRO A 57 -2.90 -17.60 7.62
N PHE A 58 -3.07 -18.88 7.94
CA PHE A 58 -1.96 -19.82 8.13
C PHE A 58 -1.95 -20.88 7.04
N TYR A 59 -0.77 -21.25 6.56
CA TYR A 59 -0.61 -22.32 5.59
C TYR A 59 -1.14 -23.64 6.16
N GLN A 60 -2.04 -24.28 5.41
CA GLN A 60 -2.73 -25.52 5.79
C GLN A 60 -3.42 -25.48 7.18
N GLY A 61 -3.74 -24.28 7.68
CA GLY A 61 -4.40 -24.10 8.98
C GLY A 61 -3.51 -24.35 10.19
N ASN A 62 -2.22 -24.59 10.01
CA ASN A 62 -1.26 -24.77 11.08
C ASN A 62 -0.97 -23.43 11.78
N LYS A 63 -1.44 -23.26 13.02
CA LYS A 63 -1.28 -22.03 13.79
C LYS A 63 0.11 -21.91 14.41
N ASP A 64 1.12 -21.91 13.57
CA ASP A 64 2.51 -21.69 13.92
C ASP A 64 2.96 -20.37 13.26
N ILE A 65 3.85 -19.64 13.93
CA ILE A 65 4.42 -18.39 13.40
C ILE A 65 5.13 -18.60 12.05
N ASP A 66 5.82 -19.74 11.91
CA ASP A 66 6.53 -20.10 10.67
C ASP A 66 5.59 -20.48 9.53
N SER A 67 4.28 -20.64 9.78
CA SER A 67 3.26 -20.91 8.77
C SER A 67 2.30 -19.74 8.54
N SER A 68 2.53 -18.58 9.16
CA SER A 68 1.77 -17.37 8.93
C SER A 68 2.04 -16.80 7.54
N LEU A 69 1.02 -16.78 6.65
CA LEU A 69 1.13 -16.18 5.31
C LEU A 69 1.31 -14.66 5.38
N TYR A 70 0.83 -14.02 6.46
CA TYR A 70 1.07 -12.62 6.75
C TYR A 70 2.57 -12.36 6.96
N ARG A 71 3.21 -13.14 7.84
CA ARG A 71 4.66 -13.08 8.06
C ARG A 71 5.43 -13.35 6.77
N TRP A 72 5.05 -14.36 6.01
CA TRP A 72 5.69 -14.69 4.74
C TRP A 72 5.67 -13.50 3.78
N HIS A 73 4.53 -12.81 3.68
CA HIS A 73 4.40 -11.66 2.79
C HIS A 73 5.28 -10.48 3.23
N PHE A 74 5.23 -10.10 4.50
CA PHE A 74 5.86 -8.86 4.96
C PHE A 74 7.35 -8.97 5.28
N HIS A 75 7.89 -10.18 5.42
CA HIS A 75 9.30 -10.35 5.81
C HIS A 75 10.18 -11.01 4.74
N THR A 76 9.72 -11.08 3.48
CA THR A 76 10.59 -11.43 2.35
C THR A 76 11.84 -10.53 2.32
N ASN A 77 12.96 -11.06 1.87
CA ASN A 77 14.25 -10.38 1.75
C ASN A 77 14.87 -9.83 3.04
N LYS A 78 14.22 -10.01 4.19
CA LYS A 78 14.79 -9.60 5.49
C LYS A 78 15.62 -10.73 6.10
N ARG A 79 16.55 -10.37 6.97
CA ARG A 79 17.27 -11.30 7.85
C ARG A 79 16.72 -11.16 9.27
N SER A 80 16.54 -12.27 9.99
CA SER A 80 16.02 -12.27 11.36
C SER A 80 17.15 -12.47 12.38
N VAL A 81 17.17 -11.59 13.37
CA VAL A 81 18.13 -11.58 14.49
C VAL A 81 17.37 -11.61 15.79
N GLU A 82 17.54 -12.65 16.58
CA GLU A 82 16.92 -12.75 17.90
C GLU A 82 17.80 -12.09 18.95
N LEU A 83 17.25 -11.08 19.66
CA LEU A 83 17.93 -10.38 20.75
C LEU A 83 16.98 -10.18 21.92
N ASP A 84 17.42 -10.57 23.12
CA ASP A 84 16.76 -10.20 24.36
C ASP A 84 17.14 -8.77 24.77
N LEU A 85 16.38 -7.79 24.31
CA LEU A 85 16.59 -6.38 24.60
C LEU A 85 16.36 -6.02 26.10
N ALA A 86 15.82 -6.91 26.91
CA ALA A 86 15.72 -6.70 28.37
C ALA A 86 17.05 -7.02 29.07
N SER A 87 17.85 -7.92 28.53
CA SER A 87 19.18 -8.27 29.06
C SER A 87 20.23 -7.18 28.75
N GLN A 88 21.26 -7.08 29.59
CA GLN A 88 22.38 -6.16 29.36
C GLN A 88 23.13 -6.53 28.07
N GLN A 89 23.38 -7.81 27.84
CA GLN A 89 24.08 -8.28 26.64
C GLN A 89 23.31 -7.93 25.35
N GLY A 90 21.98 -8.13 25.33
CA GLY A 90 21.16 -7.79 24.17
C GLY A 90 21.13 -6.28 23.91
N LYS A 91 21.08 -5.46 24.97
CA LYS A 91 21.20 -3.98 24.86
C LYS A 91 22.52 -3.57 24.28
N ASP A 92 23.63 -4.09 24.80
CA ASP A 92 24.97 -3.75 24.32
C ASP A 92 25.15 -4.19 22.85
N THR A 93 24.68 -5.37 22.48
CA THR A 93 24.69 -5.84 21.09
C THR A 93 23.86 -4.93 20.19
N PHE A 94 22.66 -4.52 20.62
CA PHE A 94 21.82 -3.60 19.86
C PHE A 94 22.49 -2.25 19.65
N LEU A 95 23.17 -1.71 20.68
CA LEU A 95 23.92 -0.46 20.56
C LEU A 95 25.07 -0.57 19.55
N HIS A 96 25.80 -1.68 19.54
CA HIS A 96 26.85 -1.91 18.53
C HIS A 96 26.26 -2.04 17.12
N LEU A 97 25.08 -2.66 16.96
CA LEU A 97 24.40 -2.70 15.66
C LEU A 97 24.01 -1.30 15.18
N LEU A 98 23.59 -0.39 16.08
CA LEU A 98 23.28 1.00 15.73
C LEU A 98 24.53 1.79 15.26
N GLU A 99 25.74 1.43 15.70
CA GLU A 99 26.99 2.09 15.26
C GLU A 99 27.28 1.86 13.77
N VAL A 100 26.85 0.72 13.23
CA VAL A 100 27.14 0.32 11.85
C VAL A 100 25.91 0.40 10.93
N ALA A 101 24.74 0.67 11.48
CA ALA A 101 23.51 0.83 10.71
C ALA A 101 23.43 2.21 10.04
N ASP A 102 22.78 2.25 8.89
CA ASP A 102 22.42 3.48 8.19
C ASP A 102 21.07 4.02 8.65
N VAL A 103 20.13 3.11 8.90
CA VAL A 103 18.74 3.43 9.21
C VAL A 103 18.24 2.57 10.37
N LEU A 104 17.52 3.17 11.29
CA LEU A 104 16.68 2.50 12.28
C LEU A 104 15.22 2.84 11.96
N ILE A 105 14.37 1.83 11.82
CA ILE A 105 12.92 2.01 11.62
C ILE A 105 12.18 1.38 12.78
N THR A 106 11.31 2.17 13.40
CA THR A 106 10.57 1.74 14.59
C THR A 106 9.10 2.12 14.52
N THR A 107 8.28 1.33 15.19
CA THR A 107 6.92 1.73 15.56
C THR A 107 6.88 1.90 17.08
N GLU A 108 6.11 2.87 17.58
CA GLU A 108 5.96 3.12 19.03
C GLU A 108 7.32 3.33 19.74
N PRO A 109 8.03 4.48 19.54
CA PRO A 109 9.39 4.73 20.03
C PRO A 109 9.55 4.59 21.54
N GLN A 110 8.46 4.68 22.29
CA GLN A 110 8.47 4.45 23.74
C GLN A 110 8.80 2.99 24.10
N ASN A 111 8.50 2.03 23.20
CA ASN A 111 8.86 0.64 23.43
C ASN A 111 10.37 0.43 23.39
N ILE A 112 11.10 1.14 22.52
CA ILE A 112 12.57 1.09 22.50
C ILE A 112 13.13 1.62 23.80
N ALA A 113 12.69 2.79 24.26
CA ALA A 113 13.16 3.38 25.50
C ALA A 113 12.85 2.45 26.70
N ASN A 114 11.69 1.79 26.70
CA ASN A 114 11.32 0.86 27.75
C ASN A 114 12.13 -0.46 27.70
N GLN A 115 12.44 -0.95 26.51
CA GLN A 115 13.18 -2.20 26.33
C GLN A 115 14.68 -2.01 26.50
N THR A 116 15.24 -0.93 25.97
CA THR A 116 16.69 -0.66 25.97
C THR A 116 17.14 0.35 27.00
N GLY A 117 16.22 1.16 27.54
CA GLY A 117 16.55 2.29 28.41
C GLY A 117 17.08 3.52 27.66
N ILE A 118 17.20 3.47 26.32
CA ILE A 118 17.82 4.52 25.51
C ILE A 118 16.76 5.48 24.99
N LYS A 119 16.91 6.76 25.30
CA LYS A 119 16.00 7.82 24.81
C LYS A 119 16.33 8.22 23.37
N LYS A 120 15.33 8.64 22.60
CA LYS A 120 15.51 9.14 21.22
C LYS A 120 16.59 10.21 21.08
N ALA A 121 16.65 11.16 22.03
CA ALA A 121 17.65 12.22 22.03
C ALA A 121 19.08 11.68 22.20
N GLU A 122 19.24 10.61 22.96
CA GLU A 122 20.50 9.92 23.16
C GLU A 122 20.98 9.21 21.89
N ILE A 123 20.07 8.53 21.19
CA ILE A 123 20.34 7.92 19.88
C ILE A 123 20.88 8.97 18.92
N ARG A 124 20.24 10.14 18.82
CA ARG A 124 20.66 11.23 17.94
C ARG A 124 22.04 11.78 18.27
N THR A 125 22.36 11.91 19.57
CA THR A 125 23.66 12.43 20.02
C THR A 125 24.77 11.41 19.77
N ARG A 126 24.48 10.13 20.01
CA ARG A 126 25.49 9.06 19.93
C ARG A 126 25.73 8.62 18.47
N TYR A 127 24.70 8.65 17.63
CA TYR A 127 24.75 8.20 16.25
C TYR A 127 24.31 9.31 15.28
N PRO A 128 25.11 10.36 15.06
CA PRO A 128 24.69 11.55 14.30
C PRO A 128 24.43 11.30 12.82
N GLN A 129 24.96 10.21 12.25
CA GLN A 129 24.72 9.82 10.86
C GLN A 129 23.52 8.87 10.69
N LEU A 130 23.00 8.29 11.77
CA LEU A 130 21.87 7.36 11.72
C LEU A 130 20.59 8.10 11.31
N ILE A 131 19.88 7.56 10.36
CA ILE A 131 18.51 7.98 10.05
C ILE A 131 17.56 7.18 10.94
N HIS A 132 16.69 7.87 11.68
CA HIS A 132 15.70 7.20 12.53
C HIS A 132 14.29 7.54 12.07
N THR A 133 13.64 6.58 11.42
CA THR A 133 12.23 6.68 11.00
C THR A 133 11.32 6.07 12.05
N VAL A 134 10.40 6.88 12.55
CA VAL A 134 9.45 6.50 13.59
C VAL A 134 8.03 6.55 13.02
N ILE A 135 7.38 5.40 12.95
CA ILE A 135 5.97 5.27 12.52
C ILE A 135 5.10 5.23 13.76
N ARG A 136 4.12 6.13 13.83
CA ARG A 136 3.22 6.31 14.98
C ARG A 136 1.76 6.30 14.56
N ALA A 137 0.87 6.04 15.50
CA ALA A 137 -0.57 6.23 15.31
C ALA A 137 -0.92 7.71 15.10
N PHE A 138 -0.44 8.55 16.01
CA PHE A 138 -0.62 10.00 16.05
C PHE A 138 0.72 10.69 16.24
N SER A 139 0.83 11.96 15.82
CA SER A 139 2.06 12.74 15.98
C SER A 139 2.47 12.87 17.46
N SER A 140 3.78 12.80 17.73
CA SER A 140 4.35 12.97 19.06
C SER A 140 4.06 14.34 19.69
N LYS A 141 3.70 15.32 18.88
CA LYS A 141 3.37 16.70 19.30
C LYS A 141 1.88 16.97 19.37
N SER A 142 1.03 15.93 19.29
CA SER A 142 -0.42 16.07 19.32
C SER A 142 -0.98 15.75 20.70
N ALA A 143 -2.24 16.17 20.94
CA ALA A 143 -3.01 15.79 22.13
C ALA A 143 -3.24 14.26 22.23
N TYR A 144 -3.07 13.54 21.13
CA TYR A 144 -3.29 12.10 21.03
C TYR A 144 -2.00 11.28 21.03
N SER A 145 -0.86 11.90 21.33
CA SER A 145 0.48 11.26 21.26
C SER A 145 0.61 9.93 21.99
N GLU A 146 -0.17 9.78 23.09
CA GLU A 146 -0.17 8.57 23.93
C GLU A 146 -1.31 7.59 23.59
N TYR A 147 -2.17 7.95 22.62
CA TYR A 147 -3.30 7.10 22.26
C TYR A 147 -2.87 5.96 21.34
N LYS A 148 -3.44 4.80 21.57
CA LYS A 148 -3.23 3.62 20.73
C LYS A 148 -4.19 3.64 19.54
N ALA A 149 -3.72 3.22 18.39
CA ALA A 149 -4.56 3.02 17.22
C ALA A 149 -4.13 1.76 16.47
N THR A 150 -5.13 1.11 15.92
CA THR A 150 -4.99 0.09 14.89
C THR A 150 -5.38 0.69 13.54
N ASP A 151 -5.31 -0.10 12.47
CA ASP A 151 -5.69 0.33 11.13
C ASP A 151 -7.08 0.97 11.08
N ILE A 152 -8.10 0.30 11.64
CA ILE A 152 -9.48 0.80 11.64
C ILE A 152 -9.63 2.14 12.40
N VAL A 153 -8.87 2.33 13.47
CA VAL A 153 -8.90 3.60 14.23
C VAL A 153 -8.34 4.73 13.39
N ALA A 154 -7.23 4.48 12.66
CA ALA A 154 -6.64 5.46 11.76
C ALA A 154 -7.58 5.79 10.59
N LEU A 155 -8.22 4.78 9.97
CA LEU A 155 -9.23 4.96 8.93
C LEU A 155 -10.43 5.82 9.41
N ALA A 156 -10.89 5.60 10.64
CA ALA A 156 -11.98 6.37 11.22
C ALA A 156 -11.57 7.83 11.50
N MET A 157 -10.42 8.02 12.17
CA MET A 157 -9.91 9.34 12.58
C MET A 157 -9.42 10.20 11.41
N SER A 158 -9.15 9.60 10.26
CA SER A 158 -8.74 10.31 9.04
C SER A 158 -9.91 10.79 8.18
N GLY A 159 -11.15 10.42 8.51
CA GLY A 159 -12.34 10.73 7.72
C GLY A 159 -12.56 9.80 6.51
N LEU A 160 -11.68 8.85 6.24
CA LEU A 160 -11.80 7.97 5.07
C LEU A 160 -13.04 7.06 5.17
N MET A 161 -13.37 6.58 6.37
CA MET A 161 -14.59 5.81 6.60
C MET A 161 -15.87 6.64 6.42
N ALA A 162 -15.81 7.95 6.68
CA ALA A 162 -16.96 8.83 6.52
C ALA A 162 -17.42 8.99 5.06
N ILE A 163 -16.52 8.72 4.10
CA ILE A 163 -16.80 8.81 2.65
C ILE A 163 -16.83 7.45 1.95
N THR A 164 -16.69 6.35 2.69
CA THR A 164 -16.66 4.98 2.13
C THR A 164 -17.94 4.22 2.48
N GLY A 165 -18.63 3.67 1.47
CA GLY A 165 -19.83 2.85 1.62
C GLY A 165 -21.11 3.53 1.12
N PHE A 166 -22.25 2.97 1.51
CA PHE A 166 -23.58 3.48 1.14
C PHE A 166 -24.05 4.55 2.12
N PRO A 167 -24.78 5.59 1.66
CA PRO A 167 -25.28 6.65 2.52
C PRO A 167 -26.17 6.16 3.67
N GLU A 168 -27.03 5.18 3.40
CA GLU A 168 -27.99 4.58 4.32
C GLU A 168 -27.39 3.60 5.31
N ASP A 169 -26.19 3.07 5.02
CA ASP A 169 -25.51 2.11 5.88
C ASP A 169 -24.55 2.80 6.87
N PRO A 170 -24.12 2.11 7.92
CA PRO A 170 -22.99 2.58 8.75
C PRO A 170 -21.72 2.78 7.92
N PRO A 171 -20.77 3.62 8.39
CA PRO A 171 -19.46 3.76 7.73
C PRO A 171 -18.74 2.43 7.54
N ASN A 172 -18.18 2.20 6.36
CA ASN A 172 -17.46 0.97 6.04
C ASN A 172 -15.95 1.13 6.22
N GLN A 173 -15.32 0.10 6.78
CA GLN A 173 -13.88 -0.08 6.72
C GLN A 173 -13.48 -0.51 5.31
N MET A 174 -12.39 0.05 4.79
CA MET A 174 -11.77 -0.47 3.56
C MET A 174 -11.17 -1.85 3.81
N GLY A 175 -11.29 -2.74 2.85
CA GLY A 175 -10.67 -4.07 2.93
C GLY A 175 -9.14 -4.00 2.95
N GLY A 176 -8.52 -4.90 3.71
CA GLY A 176 -7.09 -4.89 3.96
C GLY A 176 -6.67 -3.80 4.96
N GLU A 177 -5.38 -3.73 5.27
CA GLU A 177 -4.81 -2.81 6.25
C GLU A 177 -4.34 -1.52 5.56
N GLN A 178 -5.29 -0.73 5.03
CA GLN A 178 -4.98 0.41 4.15
C GLN A 178 -4.23 1.53 4.87
N ALA A 179 -4.54 1.83 6.13
CA ALA A 179 -3.81 2.84 6.89
C ALA A 179 -2.36 2.40 7.16
N TYR A 180 -2.15 1.10 7.44
CA TYR A 180 -0.81 0.53 7.61
C TYR A 180 0.01 0.60 6.32
N HIS A 181 -0.61 0.31 5.16
CA HIS A 181 0.05 0.45 3.86
C HIS A 181 0.41 1.91 3.56
N MET A 182 -0.53 2.84 3.78
CA MET A 182 -0.30 4.27 3.52
C MET A 182 0.83 4.83 4.37
N VAL A 183 0.83 4.57 5.68
CA VAL A 183 1.90 5.07 6.57
C VAL A 183 3.24 4.41 6.27
N SER A 184 3.25 3.12 5.94
CA SER A 184 4.46 2.39 5.56
C SER A 184 5.10 2.93 4.29
N MET A 185 4.30 3.23 3.25
CA MET A 185 4.81 3.84 2.01
C MET A 185 5.41 5.23 2.28
N GLN A 186 4.76 6.05 3.12
CA GLN A 186 5.30 7.36 3.49
C GLN A 186 6.58 7.23 4.34
N GLY A 187 6.63 6.23 5.23
CA GLY A 187 7.84 5.90 5.99
C GLY A 187 9.01 5.53 5.09
N ALA A 188 8.79 4.65 4.11
CA ALA A 188 9.80 4.28 3.12
C ALA A 188 10.25 5.48 2.29
N THR A 189 9.30 6.28 1.78
CA THR A 189 9.59 7.49 1.00
C THR A 189 10.41 8.50 1.81
N GLY A 190 10.00 8.79 3.05
CA GLY A 190 10.74 9.69 3.94
C GLY A 190 12.15 9.20 4.23
N THR A 191 12.32 7.89 4.41
CA THR A 191 13.63 7.26 4.63
C THR A 191 14.54 7.42 3.40
N LEU A 192 14.01 7.17 2.19
CA LEU A 192 14.77 7.36 0.94
C LEU A 192 15.21 8.82 0.74
N VAL A 193 14.33 9.77 1.01
CA VAL A 193 14.66 11.21 0.94
C VAL A 193 15.75 11.57 1.97
N ALA A 194 15.70 11.00 3.17
CA ALA A 194 16.71 11.25 4.18
C ALA A 194 18.06 10.60 3.85
N LEU A 195 18.08 9.44 3.18
CA LEU A 195 19.30 8.83 2.65
C LEU A 195 19.98 9.76 1.64
N LEU A 196 19.23 10.26 0.66
CA LEU A 196 19.73 11.23 -0.32
C LEU A 196 20.29 12.50 0.34
N ASP A 197 19.58 13.06 1.32
CA ASP A 197 20.06 14.24 2.03
C ASP A 197 21.31 13.94 2.88
N ARG A 198 21.37 12.75 3.49
CA ARG A 198 22.56 12.33 4.24
C ARG A 198 23.79 12.20 3.35
N ASP A 199 23.64 11.68 2.14
CA ASP A 199 24.74 11.58 1.17
C ASP A 199 25.32 12.98 0.81
N LEU A 200 24.48 14.01 0.83
CA LEU A 200 24.88 15.39 0.57
C LEU A 200 25.44 16.10 1.81
N THR A 201 24.93 15.80 3.00
CA THR A 201 25.20 16.57 4.22
C THR A 201 26.08 15.85 5.24
N GLY A 202 26.25 14.54 5.09
CA GLY A 202 26.92 13.67 6.07
C GLY A 202 26.14 13.47 7.37
N LYS A 203 24.88 13.93 7.45
CA LYS A 203 24.09 13.93 8.70
C LYS A 203 22.81 13.13 8.56
N GLY A 204 22.58 12.22 9.50
CA GLY A 204 21.31 11.54 9.65
C GLY A 204 20.19 12.46 10.14
N LYS A 205 18.94 11.98 10.04
CA LYS A 205 17.74 12.73 10.45
C LYS A 205 16.76 11.86 11.21
N ASP A 206 15.95 12.53 12.03
CA ASP A 206 14.74 11.93 12.61
C ASP A 206 13.56 12.20 11.69
N ILE A 207 12.84 11.16 11.34
CA ILE A 207 11.61 11.19 10.54
C ILE A 207 10.49 10.70 11.43
N GLU A 208 9.41 11.44 11.53
CA GLU A 208 8.19 10.99 12.18
C GLU A 208 7.08 10.90 11.14
N VAL A 209 6.37 9.77 11.10
CA VAL A 209 5.26 9.52 10.19
C VAL A 209 4.05 9.10 11.01
N SER A 210 2.94 9.81 10.85
CA SER A 210 1.68 9.57 11.58
C SER A 210 0.66 8.88 10.68
N MET A 211 0.07 7.77 11.16
CA MET A 211 -0.99 7.06 10.43
C MET A 211 -2.17 7.96 10.13
N GLN A 212 -2.62 8.75 11.13
CA GLN A 212 -3.76 9.66 10.93
C GLN A 212 -3.48 10.66 9.82
N GLU A 213 -2.30 11.30 9.82
CA GLU A 213 -1.93 12.29 8.81
C GLU A 213 -1.83 11.68 7.42
N CYS A 214 -1.13 10.54 7.28
CA CYS A 214 -0.98 9.84 6.00
C CYS A 214 -2.33 9.42 5.42
N THR A 215 -3.23 8.91 6.25
CA THR A 215 -4.55 8.47 5.80
C THR A 215 -5.47 9.66 5.52
N SER A 216 -5.36 10.75 6.30
CA SER A 216 -6.13 11.98 6.07
C SER A 216 -5.78 12.64 4.73
N MET A 217 -4.55 12.52 4.25
CA MET A 217 -4.18 13.00 2.93
C MET A 217 -5.08 12.41 1.83
N ALA A 218 -5.37 11.10 1.88
CA ALA A 218 -6.26 10.47 0.90
C ALA A 218 -7.68 11.07 0.93
N THR A 219 -8.21 11.38 2.12
CA THR A 219 -9.52 12.00 2.27
C THR A 219 -9.53 13.44 1.78
N LEU A 220 -8.51 14.23 2.12
CA LEU A 220 -8.46 15.67 1.82
C LEU A 220 -8.13 15.96 0.36
N GLN A 221 -7.28 15.14 -0.28
CA GLN A 221 -6.91 15.29 -1.69
C GLN A 221 -8.09 15.13 -2.66
N THR A 222 -9.19 14.49 -2.25
CA THR A 222 -10.40 14.35 -3.06
C THR A 222 -11.30 15.60 -3.05
N ALA A 223 -10.75 16.77 -2.84
CA ALA A 223 -11.44 18.06 -2.75
C ALA A 223 -12.42 18.20 -1.58
N ASN A 224 -12.50 17.23 -0.66
CA ASN A 224 -13.43 17.27 0.48
C ASN A 224 -13.23 18.50 1.35
N LEU A 225 -11.97 18.88 1.59
CA LEU A 225 -11.64 20.09 2.35
C LEU A 225 -12.17 21.35 1.68
N ASN A 226 -12.04 21.47 0.36
CA ASN A 226 -12.51 22.63 -0.40
C ASN A 226 -14.04 22.74 -0.39
N TYR A 227 -14.75 21.62 -0.53
CA TYR A 227 -16.22 21.61 -0.38
C TYR A 227 -16.65 22.10 0.99
N TYR A 228 -15.98 21.67 2.06
CA TYR A 228 -16.29 22.13 3.40
C TYR A 228 -15.97 23.62 3.60
N ILE A 229 -14.75 24.06 3.26
CA ILE A 229 -14.29 25.43 3.52
C ILE A 229 -15.10 26.46 2.70
N TRP A 230 -15.35 26.17 1.42
CA TRP A 230 -15.92 27.16 0.49
C TRP A 230 -17.42 27.04 0.30
N GLN A 231 -18.00 25.85 0.54
CA GLN A 231 -19.42 25.59 0.30
C GLN A 231 -20.14 25.12 1.56
N ASN A 232 -19.44 24.93 2.68
CA ASN A 232 -19.96 24.37 3.91
C ASN A 232 -20.64 22.97 3.72
N LEU A 233 -20.12 22.19 2.78
CA LEU A 233 -20.64 20.87 2.43
C LEU A 233 -19.73 19.76 2.94
N ASN A 234 -20.23 18.97 3.90
CA ASN A 234 -19.62 17.71 4.25
C ASN A 234 -20.01 16.66 3.21
N ARG A 235 -19.02 16.13 2.47
CA ARG A 235 -19.26 15.03 1.54
C ARG A 235 -19.67 13.78 2.30
N GLN A 236 -20.64 13.09 1.75
CA GLN A 236 -21.16 11.83 2.29
C GLN A 236 -20.69 10.65 1.44
N ARG A 237 -20.98 9.46 1.91
CA ARG A 237 -20.82 8.23 1.15
C ARG A 237 -21.72 8.27 -0.08
N THR A 238 -21.24 7.77 -1.20
CA THR A 238 -21.93 7.86 -2.49
C THR A 238 -22.47 6.52 -2.99
N GLY A 239 -22.19 5.42 -2.28
CA GLY A 239 -22.63 4.09 -2.67
C GLY A 239 -22.14 3.70 -4.06
N LEU A 240 -23.07 3.42 -4.95
CA LEU A 240 -22.79 3.04 -6.35
C LEU A 240 -22.57 4.24 -7.28
N ASN A 241 -22.71 5.47 -6.77
CA ASN A 241 -22.60 6.68 -7.58
C ASN A 241 -21.16 7.18 -7.66
N HIS A 242 -20.97 8.15 -8.55
CA HIS A 242 -19.65 8.76 -8.74
C HIS A 242 -19.13 9.38 -7.42
N PRO A 243 -17.83 9.21 -7.08
CA PRO A 243 -17.28 9.69 -5.80
C PRO A 243 -17.38 11.21 -5.62
N PHE A 244 -17.56 12.00 -6.68
CA PHE A 244 -17.83 13.43 -6.60
C PHE A 244 -19.33 13.78 -6.52
N SER A 245 -20.20 12.76 -6.43
CA SER A 245 -21.61 13.01 -6.19
C SER A 245 -21.80 13.66 -4.83
N VAL A 246 -22.51 14.78 -4.80
CA VAL A 246 -23.02 15.36 -3.55
C VAL A 246 -24.44 14.85 -3.44
N PRO A 247 -24.81 14.12 -2.37
CA PRO A 247 -26.20 13.75 -2.16
C PRO A 247 -27.04 15.01 -2.17
N ALA A 248 -28.06 15.04 -2.98
CA ALA A 248 -28.97 16.16 -3.02
C ALA A 248 -29.72 16.22 -1.68
N ALA A 249 -29.33 17.15 -0.84
CA ALA A 249 -30.20 17.64 0.23
C ALA A 249 -31.38 18.45 -0.38
N ASP A 250 -31.33 18.69 -1.70
CA ASP A 250 -32.22 19.51 -2.48
C ASP A 250 -32.47 18.77 -3.81
N GLU A 251 -33.72 18.46 -4.11
CA GLU A 251 -34.14 17.84 -5.36
C GLU A 251 -33.81 18.66 -6.60
N THR A 252 -33.38 19.92 -6.43
CA THR A 252 -32.92 20.80 -7.49
C THR A 252 -31.47 20.56 -7.91
N LEU A 253 -30.69 19.79 -7.12
CA LEU A 253 -29.31 19.47 -7.49
C LEU A 253 -29.25 18.32 -8.50
N PRO A 254 -28.27 18.34 -9.41
CA PRO A 254 -28.17 17.36 -10.47
C PRO A 254 -27.97 15.95 -9.92
N THR A 255 -28.75 15.01 -10.44
CA THR A 255 -28.55 13.58 -10.19
C THR A 255 -27.22 13.18 -10.81
N TYR A 256 -26.37 12.55 -10.01
CA TYR A 256 -25.07 12.12 -10.48
C TYR A 256 -25.12 10.73 -11.08
N PRO A 257 -24.25 10.45 -12.02
CA PRO A 257 -24.18 9.18 -12.68
C PRO A 257 -23.78 8.07 -11.71
N LYS A 258 -24.47 6.96 -11.85
CA LYS A 258 -24.06 5.69 -11.27
C LYS A 258 -22.78 5.22 -11.97
N THR A 259 -21.82 4.70 -11.21
CA THR A 259 -20.54 4.22 -11.76
C THR A 259 -20.32 2.73 -11.58
N LEU A 260 -21.08 2.08 -10.71
CA LEU A 260 -21.00 0.64 -10.49
C LEU A 260 -22.27 -0.05 -10.94
N TYR A 261 -22.15 -1.02 -11.84
CA TYR A 261 -23.25 -1.77 -12.42
C TYR A 261 -23.02 -3.26 -12.24
N LYS A 262 -24.09 -3.96 -11.83
CA LYS A 262 -24.09 -5.42 -11.76
C LYS A 262 -24.16 -6.02 -13.15
N CYS A 263 -23.36 -7.05 -13.42
CA CYS A 263 -23.37 -7.85 -14.65
C CYS A 263 -23.61 -9.34 -14.33
N LEU A 264 -23.58 -10.21 -15.33
CA LEU A 264 -23.92 -11.63 -15.16
C LEU A 264 -23.04 -12.34 -14.11
N ASP A 265 -21.77 -12.02 -14.05
CA ASP A 265 -20.77 -12.72 -13.24
C ASP A 265 -20.05 -11.83 -12.20
N GLY A 266 -20.49 -10.58 -12.02
CA GLY A 266 -19.86 -9.69 -11.05
C GLY A 266 -20.33 -8.26 -11.17
N TRP A 267 -19.38 -7.33 -11.20
CA TRP A 267 -19.62 -5.89 -11.29
C TRP A 267 -18.67 -5.25 -12.28
N VAL A 268 -19.11 -4.19 -12.92
CA VAL A 268 -18.28 -3.30 -13.74
C VAL A 268 -18.36 -1.86 -13.23
N SER A 269 -17.25 -1.15 -13.34
CA SER A 269 -17.21 0.29 -13.16
C SER A 269 -17.28 0.96 -14.53
N TYR A 270 -18.20 1.92 -14.68
CA TYR A 270 -18.45 2.64 -15.93
C TYR A 270 -18.58 4.14 -15.70
N ALA A 271 -17.87 4.94 -16.45
CA ALA A 271 -17.81 6.40 -16.27
C ALA A 271 -17.92 7.20 -17.59
N ALA A 272 -18.77 6.75 -18.52
CA ALA A 272 -18.85 7.31 -19.89
C ALA A 272 -19.22 8.78 -19.94
N HIS A 273 -20.11 9.23 -19.07
CA HIS A 273 -20.62 10.59 -19.11
C HIS A 273 -19.63 11.65 -18.55
N LEU A 274 -18.54 11.21 -17.93
CA LEU A 274 -17.38 12.05 -17.56
C LEU A 274 -16.28 12.00 -18.61
N ALA A 275 -16.50 11.32 -19.71
CA ALA A 275 -15.53 11.02 -20.72
C ALA A 275 -15.33 12.20 -21.72
N PRO A 276 -14.28 12.14 -22.55
CA PRO A 276 -13.90 13.18 -23.52
C PRO A 276 -15.01 13.56 -24.50
N PRO A 277 -14.86 14.65 -25.24
CA PRO A 277 -15.81 15.03 -26.29
C PRO A 277 -16.18 13.89 -27.23
N GLY A 278 -17.48 13.73 -27.52
CA GLY A 278 -18.02 12.65 -28.36
C GLY A 278 -18.25 11.33 -27.63
N ALA A 279 -18.01 11.25 -26.30
CA ALA A 279 -18.26 10.01 -25.54
C ALA A 279 -19.73 9.59 -25.52
N TRP A 280 -20.65 10.57 -25.48
CA TRP A 280 -22.09 10.30 -25.55
C TRP A 280 -22.46 9.57 -26.83
N GLU A 281 -21.96 10.02 -27.98
CA GLU A 281 -22.24 9.39 -29.27
C GLU A 281 -21.66 7.97 -29.36
N ARG A 282 -20.43 7.78 -28.84
CA ARG A 282 -19.83 6.44 -28.78
C ARG A 282 -20.58 5.51 -27.84
N PHE A 283 -21.11 6.05 -26.74
CA PHE A 283 -21.94 5.31 -25.81
C PHE A 283 -23.25 4.87 -26.48
N LEU A 284 -23.94 5.74 -27.18
CA LEU A 284 -25.12 5.40 -27.93
C LEU A 284 -24.85 4.32 -28.99
N GLN A 285 -23.78 4.48 -29.77
CA GLN A 285 -23.38 3.50 -30.76
C GLN A 285 -23.10 2.13 -30.15
N TRP A 286 -22.39 2.11 -28.99
CA TRP A 286 -22.13 0.89 -28.27
C TRP A 286 -23.43 0.19 -27.82
N LEU A 287 -24.37 0.94 -27.30
CA LEU A 287 -25.68 0.38 -26.91
C LEU A 287 -26.51 -0.11 -28.12
N GLU A 288 -26.47 0.61 -29.26
CA GLU A 288 -27.16 0.22 -30.50
C GLU A 288 -26.64 -1.10 -31.05
N ASP A 289 -25.33 -1.27 -31.11
CA ASP A 289 -24.68 -2.47 -31.60
C ASP A 289 -24.97 -3.70 -30.70
N HIS A 290 -25.60 -3.47 -29.54
CA HIS A 290 -26.06 -4.49 -28.60
C HIS A 290 -27.59 -4.46 -28.38
N ASP A 291 -28.36 -3.77 -29.24
CA ASP A 291 -29.83 -3.63 -29.14
C ASP A 291 -30.29 -3.15 -27.74
N SER A 292 -29.56 -2.25 -27.10
CA SER A 292 -29.78 -1.84 -25.70
C SER A 292 -30.02 -0.34 -25.53
N GLN A 293 -30.04 0.47 -26.59
CA GLN A 293 -30.10 1.94 -26.55
C GLN A 293 -31.47 2.50 -26.12
N GLN A 294 -32.54 1.71 -26.18
CA GLN A 294 -33.90 2.16 -25.89
C GLN A 294 -34.26 3.49 -26.59
N ASP A 295 -34.75 4.51 -25.85
CA ASP A 295 -35.09 5.85 -26.34
C ASP A 295 -33.94 6.86 -26.32
N LEU A 296 -32.73 6.46 -25.96
CA LEU A 296 -31.59 7.40 -25.78
C LEU A 296 -31.12 8.07 -27.09
N ARG A 297 -31.61 7.64 -28.25
CA ARG A 297 -31.43 8.32 -29.56
C ARG A 297 -32.41 9.47 -29.80
N ASP A 298 -33.40 9.68 -28.92
CA ASP A 298 -34.29 10.82 -29.05
C ASP A 298 -33.47 12.12 -29.08
N PRO A 299 -33.72 13.03 -30.04
CA PRO A 299 -32.99 14.30 -30.17
C PRO A 299 -32.95 15.15 -28.89
N LYS A 300 -33.89 14.99 -27.97
CA LYS A 300 -33.87 15.66 -26.66
C LYS A 300 -32.58 15.40 -25.88
N TYR A 301 -31.97 14.22 -26.00
CA TYR A 301 -30.75 13.84 -25.32
C TYR A 301 -29.47 14.40 -25.93
N LEU A 302 -29.56 15.15 -27.03
CA LEU A 302 -28.44 15.96 -27.52
C LEU A 302 -28.10 17.10 -26.56
N ASP A 303 -29.09 17.57 -25.79
CA ASP A 303 -28.91 18.58 -24.76
C ASP A 303 -28.35 17.96 -23.47
N PRO A 304 -27.14 18.42 -23.01
CA PRO A 304 -26.54 17.94 -21.77
C PRO A 304 -27.41 18.17 -20.52
N GLU A 305 -28.19 19.27 -20.46
CA GLU A 305 -29.05 19.56 -19.32
C GLU A 305 -30.21 18.56 -19.25
N ILE A 306 -30.75 18.15 -20.40
CA ILE A 306 -31.78 17.13 -20.45
C ILE A 306 -31.25 15.78 -20.07
N ARG A 307 -30.03 15.41 -20.48
CA ARG A 307 -29.36 14.20 -20.00
C ARG A 307 -29.22 14.18 -18.49
N GLN A 308 -28.79 15.29 -17.92
CA GLN A 308 -28.60 15.43 -16.46
C GLN A 308 -29.94 15.26 -15.72
N LYS A 309 -31.02 15.88 -16.21
CA LYS A 309 -32.37 15.71 -15.62
C LYS A 309 -32.90 14.28 -15.73
N ASN A 310 -32.47 13.54 -16.75
CA ASN A 310 -32.88 12.15 -17.00
C ASN A 310 -31.81 11.12 -16.60
N GLN A 311 -30.85 11.50 -15.74
CA GLN A 311 -29.73 10.64 -15.39
C GLN A 311 -30.17 9.28 -14.82
N ASN A 312 -31.26 9.24 -14.04
CA ASN A 312 -31.78 7.97 -13.51
C ASN A 312 -32.20 7.01 -14.61
N HIS A 313 -32.90 7.50 -15.63
CA HIS A 313 -33.28 6.69 -16.78
C HIS A 313 -32.04 6.18 -17.56
N ILE A 314 -31.05 7.05 -17.78
CA ILE A 314 -29.79 6.64 -18.42
C ILE A 314 -29.09 5.57 -17.59
N ASN A 315 -29.08 5.69 -16.27
CA ASN A 315 -28.53 4.68 -15.37
C ASN A 315 -29.28 3.34 -15.44
N GLU A 316 -30.61 3.37 -15.61
CA GLU A 316 -31.44 2.17 -15.77
C GLU A 316 -31.14 1.46 -17.09
N VAL A 317 -31.09 2.19 -18.22
CA VAL A 317 -30.70 1.64 -19.52
C VAL A 317 -29.32 0.97 -19.46
N MET A 318 -28.35 1.62 -18.83
CA MET A 318 -27.02 1.06 -18.64
C MET A 318 -27.04 -0.18 -17.73
N ALA A 319 -27.85 -0.17 -16.66
CA ALA A 319 -27.97 -1.30 -15.76
C ALA A 319 -28.58 -2.52 -16.48
N GLU A 320 -29.60 -2.31 -17.32
CA GLU A 320 -30.20 -3.37 -18.14
C GLU A 320 -29.20 -3.94 -19.15
N HIS A 321 -28.44 -3.07 -19.83
CA HIS A 321 -27.37 -3.50 -20.74
C HIS A 321 -26.32 -4.35 -20.03
N CYS A 322 -25.78 -3.87 -18.90
CA CYS A 322 -24.78 -4.60 -18.11
C CYS A 322 -25.29 -5.97 -17.63
N SER A 323 -26.56 -6.06 -17.23
CA SER A 323 -27.14 -7.29 -16.69
C SER A 323 -27.17 -8.46 -17.66
N LYS A 324 -27.04 -8.21 -18.97
CA LYS A 324 -27.11 -9.19 -20.06
C LYS A 324 -25.74 -9.81 -20.40
N LEU A 325 -24.63 -9.21 -19.98
CA LEU A 325 -23.28 -9.56 -20.40
C LEU A 325 -22.38 -9.87 -19.22
N LYS A 326 -21.27 -10.57 -19.48
CA LYS A 326 -20.20 -10.80 -18.49
C LYS A 326 -19.27 -9.59 -18.38
N ALA A 327 -18.61 -9.45 -17.24
CA ALA A 327 -17.73 -8.32 -16.97
C ALA A 327 -16.62 -8.15 -18.02
N GLN A 328 -15.97 -9.23 -18.44
CA GLN A 328 -14.93 -9.20 -19.47
C GLN A 328 -15.47 -8.86 -20.87
N GLU A 329 -16.67 -9.33 -21.21
CA GLU A 329 -17.34 -8.99 -22.47
C GLU A 329 -17.66 -7.49 -22.52
N LEU A 330 -18.22 -6.94 -21.45
CA LEU A 330 -18.47 -5.49 -21.29
C LEU A 330 -17.18 -4.68 -21.41
N TYR A 331 -16.11 -5.13 -20.76
CA TYR A 331 -14.81 -4.46 -20.80
C TYR A 331 -14.26 -4.37 -22.23
N HIS A 332 -14.09 -5.51 -22.89
CA HIS A 332 -13.50 -5.54 -24.24
C HIS A 332 -14.39 -4.84 -25.27
N SER A 333 -15.70 -5.03 -25.18
CA SER A 333 -16.65 -4.35 -26.05
C SER A 333 -16.57 -2.83 -25.86
N ALA A 334 -16.69 -2.32 -24.64
CA ALA A 334 -16.63 -0.88 -24.36
C ALA A 334 -15.32 -0.24 -24.80
N GLN A 335 -14.18 -0.94 -24.61
CA GLN A 335 -12.86 -0.44 -25.03
C GLN A 335 -12.78 -0.24 -26.56
N SER A 336 -13.45 -1.06 -27.38
CA SER A 336 -13.49 -0.87 -28.83
C SER A 336 -14.16 0.44 -29.23
N TYR A 337 -15.07 0.96 -28.39
CA TYR A 337 -15.71 2.27 -28.54
C TYR A 337 -14.99 3.38 -27.77
N LYS A 338 -13.80 3.10 -27.16
CA LYS A 338 -13.06 4.06 -26.34
C LYS A 338 -13.88 4.56 -25.15
N LEU A 339 -14.63 3.68 -24.52
CA LEU A 339 -15.43 3.93 -23.32
C LEU A 339 -14.74 3.37 -22.09
N LEU A 340 -14.89 4.06 -20.97
CA LEU A 340 -14.29 3.66 -19.68
C LEU A 340 -15.23 2.70 -18.94
N CYS A 341 -15.19 1.43 -19.32
CA CYS A 341 -15.86 0.34 -18.63
C CYS A 341 -14.82 -0.72 -18.25
N VAL A 342 -14.74 -1.07 -16.97
CA VAL A 342 -13.75 -2.03 -16.47
C VAL A 342 -14.37 -2.99 -15.46
N PRO A 343 -13.94 -4.26 -15.39
CA PRO A 343 -14.42 -5.21 -14.38
C PRO A 343 -13.93 -4.82 -12.98
N VAL A 344 -14.74 -5.11 -11.97
CA VAL A 344 -14.30 -5.08 -10.57
C VAL A 344 -13.69 -6.45 -10.28
N GLN A 345 -12.38 -6.52 -10.28
CA GLN A 345 -11.61 -7.75 -10.14
C GLN A 345 -11.45 -8.18 -8.68
N ASN A 346 -11.48 -9.48 -8.45
CA ASN A 346 -11.07 -10.11 -7.19
C ASN A 346 -9.65 -10.70 -7.31
N ALA A 347 -9.13 -11.32 -6.24
CA ALA A 347 -7.77 -11.85 -6.23
C ALA A 347 -7.52 -12.94 -7.30
N ALA A 348 -8.52 -13.78 -7.60
CA ALA A 348 -8.40 -14.80 -8.63
C ALA A 348 -8.35 -14.18 -10.04
N ASP A 349 -9.15 -13.14 -10.26
CA ASP A 349 -9.15 -12.38 -11.51
C ASP A 349 -7.80 -11.69 -11.73
N LEU A 350 -7.21 -11.12 -10.67
CA LEU A 350 -5.89 -10.47 -10.75
C LEU A 350 -4.78 -11.46 -11.11
N ILE A 351 -4.79 -12.68 -10.54
CA ILE A 351 -3.81 -13.72 -10.88
C ILE A 351 -3.92 -14.13 -12.35
N ALA A 352 -5.13 -14.14 -12.91
CA ALA A 352 -5.39 -14.49 -14.30
C ALA A 352 -5.34 -13.28 -15.26
N ASP A 353 -5.01 -12.08 -14.78
CA ASP A 353 -4.99 -10.86 -15.57
C ASP A 353 -3.80 -10.83 -16.53
N LYS A 354 -4.09 -10.74 -17.84
CA LYS A 354 -3.06 -10.76 -18.90
C LYS A 354 -2.08 -9.60 -18.81
N GLN A 355 -2.52 -8.43 -18.39
CA GLN A 355 -1.64 -7.25 -18.23
C GLN A 355 -0.62 -7.50 -17.12
N LEU A 356 -1.04 -8.12 -16.01
CA LEU A 356 -0.14 -8.45 -14.91
C LEU A 356 0.80 -9.60 -15.28
N GLU A 357 0.31 -10.59 -16.02
CA GLU A 357 1.11 -11.70 -16.58
C GLU A 357 2.20 -11.17 -17.54
N GLU A 358 1.83 -10.42 -18.57
CA GLU A 358 2.77 -9.86 -19.56
C GLU A 358 3.80 -8.92 -18.93
N ARG A 359 3.45 -8.24 -17.84
CA ARG A 359 4.37 -7.42 -17.07
C ARG A 359 5.26 -8.21 -16.12
N ASN A 360 5.08 -9.52 -16.00
CA ASN A 360 5.73 -10.36 -14.99
C ASN A 360 5.60 -9.72 -13.59
N PHE A 361 4.35 -9.33 -13.25
CA PHE A 361 4.09 -8.66 -11.97
C PHE A 361 4.25 -9.62 -10.81
N PHE A 362 3.77 -10.85 -10.97
CA PHE A 362 3.85 -11.85 -9.91
C PHE A 362 5.22 -12.52 -9.86
N LYS A 363 5.68 -12.81 -8.65
CA LYS A 363 6.90 -13.58 -8.36
C LYS A 363 6.51 -14.89 -7.71
N THR A 364 7.24 -15.95 -8.06
CA THR A 364 7.03 -17.28 -7.49
C THR A 364 8.21 -17.64 -6.60
N LEU A 365 7.93 -18.00 -5.36
CA LEU A 365 8.93 -18.48 -4.40
C LEU A 365 8.57 -19.89 -3.92
N LYS A 366 9.59 -20.69 -3.67
CA LYS A 366 9.49 -21.99 -2.99
C LYS A 366 9.81 -21.82 -1.52
N HIS A 367 8.91 -22.32 -0.65
CA HIS A 367 9.17 -22.36 0.78
C HIS A 367 9.76 -23.70 1.18
N ASP A 368 10.72 -23.69 2.11
CA ASP A 368 11.25 -24.90 2.70
C ASP A 368 10.12 -25.73 3.31
N ASN A 369 10.14 -27.02 3.10
CA ASN A 369 9.12 -27.97 3.56
C ASN A 369 7.71 -27.81 2.94
N CYS A 370 7.56 -27.00 1.89
CA CYS A 370 6.32 -26.91 1.11
C CYS A 370 6.52 -27.58 -0.25
N SER A 371 5.51 -28.33 -0.71
CA SER A 371 5.52 -28.94 -2.05
C SER A 371 5.07 -27.99 -3.15
N GLU A 372 4.46 -26.90 -2.76
CA GLU A 372 3.80 -25.95 -3.66
C GLU A 372 4.65 -24.70 -3.85
N ASP A 373 4.46 -24.09 -5.00
CA ASP A 373 5.01 -22.77 -5.30
C ASP A 373 4.04 -21.67 -4.81
N PHE A 374 4.57 -20.62 -4.21
CA PHE A 374 3.79 -19.51 -3.68
C PHE A 374 3.95 -18.28 -4.54
N ILE A 375 2.81 -17.65 -4.88
CA ILE A 375 2.74 -16.46 -5.72
C ILE A 375 2.72 -15.21 -4.84
N TYR A 376 3.65 -14.30 -5.10
CA TYR A 376 3.77 -13.01 -4.42
C TYR A 376 3.50 -11.86 -5.39
N PRO A 377 2.84 -10.77 -4.95
CA PRO A 377 2.82 -9.54 -5.72
C PRO A 377 4.24 -8.98 -5.83
N GLY A 378 4.64 -8.65 -7.02
CA GLY A 378 5.98 -8.15 -7.33
C GLY A 378 6.05 -6.62 -7.37
N ALA A 379 6.99 -6.11 -8.15
CA ALA A 379 7.31 -4.70 -8.24
C ALA A 379 6.16 -3.85 -8.80
N PRO A 380 5.69 -2.83 -8.09
CA PRO A 380 4.68 -1.90 -8.60
C PRO A 380 5.24 -0.97 -9.69
N TYR A 381 6.56 -0.81 -9.76
CA TYR A 381 7.30 -0.08 -10.78
C TYR A 381 8.53 -0.87 -11.21
N LYS A 382 9.04 -0.60 -12.41
CA LYS A 382 10.21 -1.27 -12.95
C LYS A 382 11.36 -0.27 -13.12
N LEU A 383 12.47 -0.54 -12.45
CA LEU A 383 13.73 0.13 -12.66
C LEU A 383 14.52 -0.68 -13.71
N SER A 384 15.05 -0.02 -14.75
CA SER A 384 15.71 -0.68 -15.87
C SER A 384 17.01 -1.37 -15.46
N GLU A 385 17.82 -0.71 -14.62
CA GLU A 385 19.17 -1.14 -14.27
C GLU A 385 19.24 -1.85 -12.91
N THR A 386 18.40 -1.45 -11.95
CA THR A 386 18.42 -1.91 -10.56
C THR A 386 17.03 -2.41 -10.14
N PRO A 387 16.57 -3.55 -10.69
CA PRO A 387 15.19 -3.99 -10.49
C PRO A 387 14.86 -4.26 -9.01
N TRP A 388 13.70 -3.81 -8.61
CA TRP A 388 13.05 -4.25 -7.38
C TRP A 388 12.72 -5.73 -7.51
N ASP A 389 13.12 -6.56 -6.53
CA ASP A 389 12.92 -8.01 -6.64
C ASP A 389 12.74 -8.68 -5.28
N ILE A 390 11.93 -9.74 -5.25
CA ILE A 390 11.81 -10.64 -4.11
C ILE A 390 12.67 -11.87 -4.40
N LYS A 391 13.76 -12.03 -3.65
CA LYS A 391 14.75 -13.10 -3.83
C LYS A 391 14.66 -14.18 -2.76
N ASN A 392 14.35 -13.77 -1.53
CA ASN A 392 14.40 -14.64 -0.36
C ASN A 392 13.04 -14.69 0.34
N ASN A 393 12.70 -15.87 0.86
CA ASN A 393 11.55 -16.09 1.73
C ASN A 393 11.71 -15.29 3.04
N ALA A 394 10.59 -15.13 3.74
CA ALA A 394 10.63 -14.66 5.12
C ALA A 394 11.47 -15.63 5.98
N PRO A 395 12.39 -15.10 6.80
CA PRO A 395 13.24 -15.95 7.65
C PRO A 395 12.46 -16.52 8.82
N LYS A 396 12.93 -17.63 9.36
CA LYS A 396 12.53 -18.09 10.70
C LYS A 396 13.08 -17.16 11.76
N ILE A 397 12.45 -17.14 12.94
CA ILE A 397 12.93 -16.31 14.06
C ILE A 397 14.37 -16.69 14.40
N GLY A 398 15.24 -15.67 14.47
CA GLY A 398 16.65 -15.82 14.83
C GLY A 398 17.53 -16.55 13.80
N GLN A 399 16.97 -16.89 12.61
CA GLN A 399 17.68 -17.69 11.60
C GLN A 399 19.07 -17.15 11.24
N HIS A 400 19.25 -15.85 11.24
CA HIS A 400 20.48 -15.19 10.79
C HIS A 400 21.27 -14.53 11.95
N THR A 401 20.90 -14.83 13.21
CA THR A 401 21.51 -14.13 14.38
C THR A 401 23.03 -14.21 14.36
N LYS A 402 23.60 -15.41 14.25
CA LYS A 402 25.07 -15.57 14.26
C LYS A 402 25.71 -14.91 13.06
N GLU A 403 25.20 -15.18 11.87
CA GLU A 403 25.72 -14.64 10.61
C GLU A 403 25.76 -13.10 10.62
N VAL A 404 24.63 -12.46 10.98
CA VAL A 404 24.52 -11.00 11.03
C VAL A 404 25.48 -10.40 12.06
N LEU A 405 25.57 -10.97 13.26
CA LEU A 405 26.49 -10.47 14.28
C LEU A 405 27.96 -10.61 13.86
N ASP A 406 28.32 -11.72 13.22
CA ASP A 406 29.66 -11.93 12.70
C ASP A 406 29.97 -10.97 11.54
N GLU A 407 29.02 -10.68 10.65
CA GLU A 407 29.23 -9.78 9.50
C GLU A 407 29.20 -8.30 9.89
N TRP A 408 28.20 -7.87 10.67
CA TRP A 408 27.99 -6.46 10.95
C TRP A 408 28.94 -5.93 12.03
N LEU A 409 29.28 -6.76 13.03
CA LEU A 409 30.11 -6.33 14.16
C LEU A 409 31.60 -6.67 14.01
N ASN A 410 31.99 -7.39 12.94
CA ASN A 410 33.40 -7.67 12.70
C ASN A 410 34.11 -6.42 12.17
N PRO A 411 35.19 -5.94 12.85
CA PRO A 411 35.94 -4.77 12.43
C PRO A 411 36.52 -4.87 11.01
N ALA A 412 36.79 -6.09 10.51
CA ALA A 412 37.27 -6.32 9.14
C ALA A 412 36.24 -5.97 8.06
N ASN A 413 34.95 -5.88 8.42
CA ASN A 413 33.84 -5.52 7.53
C ASN A 413 33.34 -4.08 7.76
N ALA A 414 34.02 -3.30 8.62
CA ALA A 414 33.73 -1.88 8.78
C ALA A 414 33.90 -1.18 7.43
N LYS A 415 32.89 -0.39 7.05
CA LYS A 415 32.75 0.27 5.75
C LYS A 415 34.09 0.68 5.12
N VAL A 416 34.37 0.15 3.97
CA VAL A 416 35.28 0.82 3.02
C VAL A 416 34.54 2.11 2.65
N SER A 417 34.92 3.22 3.28
CA SER A 417 34.45 4.54 2.88
C SER A 417 34.81 4.72 1.42
N TYR A 418 33.84 4.87 0.56
CA TYR A 418 34.06 5.34 -0.79
C TYR A 418 34.63 6.77 -0.68
N GLU A 419 35.94 6.92 -0.86
CA GLU A 419 36.59 8.20 -1.15
C GLU A 419 36.26 8.65 -2.57
#